data_450b40eb450a855e9bdb28c3c20b6b0a
#
_entry.id   450b40eb450a855e9bdb28c3c20b6b0a
#
_cell.length_a   1.000
_cell.length_b   1.000
_cell.length_c   1.000
_cell.angle_alpha   90.00
_cell.angle_beta   90.00
_cell.angle_gamma   90.00
#
_symmetry.space_group_name_H-M   'P 1'
#
loop_
_entity.id
_entity.type
_entity.pdbx_description
1 polymer ?
#
loop_
_entity_poly.entity_id
_entity_poly.type
_entity_poly.pdbx_seq_one_letter_code
_entity_poly.pdbx_strand_id
1 'polypeptide(L)'
;ASDVYKRQLVDITNYVMLATGQPSHAYDSDHIAGHIIVRRAKPGETLTLLNGKELPLSTDDLTIADDAGIVGLAGVMGGAKDSILPTTNKVILEIANFQAAGIRRTALRYDNRTEASARYEKAIDPERCDQALDLSMQLFGDLYPEMQVTGFVDAYPCLLYTSDAADE
;
A
#
# COMPACT_ATOMS: atom_id res chain seq x y z
N ALA A 1 14.33 -13.56 18.05
CA ALA A 1 13.25 -12.61 18.40
C ALA A 1 12.96 -11.62 17.25
N SER A 2 13.98 -10.99 16.66
CA SER A 2 13.79 -9.96 15.62
C SER A 2 13.02 -10.44 14.37
N ASP A 3 13.26 -11.66 13.87
CA ASP A 3 12.54 -12.20 12.71
C ASP A 3 11.05 -12.48 12.98
N VAL A 4 10.70 -12.71 14.24
CA VAL A 4 9.30 -12.91 14.65
C VAL A 4 8.53 -11.61 14.52
N TYR A 5 9.07 -10.48 14.95
CA TYR A 5 8.42 -9.16 14.86
C TYR A 5 8.20 -8.72 13.41
N LYS A 6 9.20 -8.91 12.54
CA LYS A 6 9.03 -8.64 11.11
C LYS A 6 7.87 -9.44 10.51
N ARG A 7 7.77 -10.73 10.83
CA ARG A 7 6.70 -11.59 10.36
C ARG A 7 5.35 -11.13 10.88
N GLN A 8 5.26 -10.75 12.16
CA GLN A 8 4.00 -10.28 12.75
C GLN A 8 3.44 -9.03 12.04
N LEU A 9 4.28 -8.04 11.70
CA LEU A 9 3.82 -6.86 10.95
C LEU A 9 3.26 -7.25 9.58
N VAL A 10 3.98 -8.10 8.85
CA VAL A 10 3.54 -8.60 7.53
C VAL A 10 2.30 -9.51 7.69
N ASP A 11 2.25 -10.33 8.73
CA ASP A 11 1.12 -11.22 8.99
C ASP A 11 -0.15 -10.43 9.33
N ILE A 12 -0.03 -9.30 10.07
CA ILE A 12 -1.17 -8.39 10.32
C ILE A 12 -1.71 -7.84 9.00
N THR A 13 -0.84 -7.29 8.13
CA THR A 13 -1.29 -6.74 6.84
C THR A 13 -1.95 -7.81 5.97
N ASN A 14 -1.42 -9.03 5.93
CA ASN A 14 -2.00 -10.15 5.23
C ASN A 14 -3.35 -10.59 5.85
N TYR A 15 -3.42 -10.66 7.16
CA TYR A 15 -4.66 -11.02 7.85
C TYR A 15 -5.77 -10.00 7.57
N VAL A 16 -5.46 -8.71 7.70
CA VAL A 16 -6.41 -7.62 7.40
C VAL A 16 -6.90 -7.71 5.95
N MET A 17 -5.98 -7.93 5.00
CA MET A 17 -6.35 -8.11 3.59
C MET A 17 -7.29 -9.31 3.39
N LEU A 18 -7.06 -10.43 4.07
CA LEU A 18 -7.92 -11.62 3.96
C LEU A 18 -9.28 -11.41 4.62
N ALA A 19 -9.31 -10.73 5.77
CA ALA A 19 -10.53 -10.49 6.55
C ALA A 19 -11.44 -9.44 5.91
N THR A 20 -10.87 -8.35 5.38
CA THR A 20 -11.62 -7.19 4.86
C THR A 20 -11.70 -7.14 3.33
N GLY A 21 -10.81 -7.86 2.64
CA GLY A 21 -10.61 -7.73 1.20
C GLY A 21 -9.81 -6.49 0.78
N GLN A 22 -9.37 -5.65 1.75
CA GLN A 22 -8.59 -4.44 1.53
C GLN A 22 -7.11 -4.71 1.77
N PRO A 23 -6.25 -4.63 0.74
CA PRO A 23 -4.81 -4.71 0.94
C PRO A 23 -4.27 -3.49 1.66
N SER A 24 -3.20 -3.70 2.43
CA SER A 24 -2.41 -2.66 3.06
C SER A 24 -0.92 -2.92 2.88
N HIS A 25 -0.10 -1.89 3.03
CA HIS A 25 1.35 -2.01 2.98
C HIS A 25 2.00 -1.29 4.16
N ALA A 26 3.12 -1.83 4.63
CA ALA A 26 3.89 -1.25 5.73
C ALA A 26 5.30 -0.91 5.24
N TYR A 27 5.70 0.34 5.45
CA TYR A 27 7.05 0.84 5.16
C TYR A 27 7.83 1.03 6.45
N ASP A 28 9.14 0.79 6.40
CA ASP A 28 10.05 1.26 7.44
C ASP A 28 10.17 2.78 7.35
N SER A 29 9.63 3.48 8.34
CA SER A 29 9.58 4.95 8.35
C SER A 29 10.98 5.60 8.30
N ASP A 30 11.99 4.94 8.85
CA ASP A 30 13.36 5.48 8.86
C ASP A 30 14.04 5.38 7.47
N HIS A 31 13.45 4.62 6.54
CA HIS A 31 13.92 4.50 5.16
C HIS A 31 13.12 5.35 4.17
N ILE A 32 12.05 6.00 4.59
CA ILE A 32 11.29 6.92 3.76
C ILE A 32 11.89 8.32 3.84
N ALA A 33 12.22 8.88 2.68
CA ALA A 33 12.77 10.22 2.57
C ALA A 33 11.65 11.27 2.44
N GLY A 34 11.40 12.03 3.51
CA GLY A 34 10.43 13.13 3.48
C GLY A 34 8.97 12.69 3.34
N HIS A 35 8.35 12.89 2.18
CA HIS A 35 6.91 12.71 1.96
C HIS A 35 6.58 11.45 1.18
N ILE A 36 5.42 10.85 1.46
CA ILE A 36 4.84 9.82 0.58
C ILE A 36 4.06 10.53 -0.55
N ILE A 37 4.39 10.19 -1.79
CA ILE A 37 3.85 10.81 -2.99
C ILE A 37 3.27 9.73 -3.90
N VAL A 38 1.97 9.78 -4.17
CA VAL A 38 1.32 8.91 -5.15
C VAL A 38 1.39 9.61 -6.50
N ARG A 39 2.12 9.04 -7.46
CA ARG A 39 2.32 9.62 -8.79
C ARG A 39 2.54 8.58 -9.86
N ARG A 40 2.42 8.98 -11.12
CA ARG A 40 2.89 8.13 -12.22
C ARG A 40 4.42 8.11 -12.28
N ALA A 41 4.96 7.01 -12.80
CA ALA A 41 6.39 6.91 -13.06
C ALA A 41 6.82 7.94 -14.13
N LYS A 42 8.04 8.43 -14.00
CA LYS A 42 8.69 9.30 -15.00
C LYS A 42 9.43 8.43 -16.03
N PRO A 43 9.68 8.97 -17.24
CA PRO A 43 10.47 8.26 -18.25
C PRO A 43 11.84 7.82 -17.70
N GLY A 44 12.18 6.54 -17.88
CA GLY A 44 13.47 5.98 -17.49
C GLY A 44 13.58 5.55 -16.03
N GLU A 45 12.53 5.73 -15.20
CA GLU A 45 12.55 5.22 -13.83
C GLU A 45 12.47 3.68 -13.80
N THR A 46 13.18 3.10 -12.86
CA THR A 46 13.19 1.65 -12.57
C THR A 46 12.84 1.40 -11.12
N LEU A 47 12.37 0.20 -10.80
CA LEU A 47 12.06 -0.23 -9.45
C LEU A 47 12.51 -1.66 -9.25
N THR A 48 13.27 -1.92 -8.19
CA THR A 48 13.52 -3.28 -7.70
C THR A 48 12.45 -3.65 -6.70
N LEU A 49 11.65 -4.67 -7.01
CA LEU A 49 10.56 -5.16 -6.17
C LEU A 49 11.07 -6.00 -5.00
N LEU A 50 10.19 -6.23 -3.99
CA LEU A 50 10.46 -7.09 -2.82
C LEU A 50 10.93 -8.50 -3.20
N ASN A 51 10.52 -9.04 -4.35
CA ASN A 51 10.94 -10.34 -4.85
C ASN A 51 12.28 -10.29 -5.61
N GLY A 52 12.96 -9.15 -5.65
CA GLY A 52 14.24 -8.94 -6.33
C GLY A 52 14.14 -8.67 -7.84
N LYS A 53 12.94 -8.67 -8.43
CA LYS A 53 12.75 -8.37 -9.85
C LYS A 53 12.95 -6.88 -10.09
N GLU A 54 13.84 -6.52 -11.00
CA GLU A 54 14.02 -5.14 -11.46
C GLU A 54 13.09 -4.87 -12.66
N LEU A 55 12.32 -3.79 -12.57
CA LEU A 55 11.35 -3.39 -13.58
C LEU A 55 11.71 -2.03 -14.17
N PRO A 56 11.85 -1.90 -15.49
CA PRO A 56 11.76 -0.62 -16.18
C PRO A 56 10.28 -0.18 -16.18
N LEU A 57 10.00 1.00 -15.59
CA LEU A 57 8.62 1.44 -15.41
C LEU A 57 8.10 2.19 -16.66
N SER A 58 6.82 1.98 -16.95
CA SER A 58 6.06 2.78 -17.92
C SER A 58 5.52 4.04 -17.26
N THR A 59 5.42 5.12 -18.01
CA THR A 59 4.78 6.36 -17.55
C THR A 59 3.29 6.20 -17.24
N ASP A 60 2.69 5.08 -17.63
CA ASP A 60 1.32 4.72 -17.25
C ASP A 60 1.21 4.06 -15.86
N ASP A 61 2.34 3.62 -15.30
CA ASP A 61 2.32 2.94 -14.01
C ASP A 61 2.13 3.92 -12.87
N LEU A 62 1.19 3.60 -11.99
CA LEU A 62 1.03 4.33 -10.73
C LEU A 62 2.04 3.81 -9.72
N THR A 63 2.72 4.73 -9.06
CA THR A 63 3.79 4.42 -8.11
C THR A 63 3.54 5.11 -6.78
N ILE A 64 4.05 4.51 -5.73
CA ILE A 64 4.28 5.17 -4.46
C ILE A 64 5.73 5.61 -4.46
N ALA A 65 5.98 6.87 -4.19
CA ALA A 65 7.30 7.48 -4.19
C ALA A 65 7.52 8.26 -2.89
N ASP A 66 8.77 8.51 -2.59
CA ASP A 66 9.21 9.49 -1.60
C ASP A 66 10.00 10.62 -2.28
N ASP A 67 10.60 11.52 -1.50
CA ASP A 67 11.39 12.63 -2.04
C ASP A 67 12.69 12.15 -2.74
N ALA A 68 13.15 10.92 -2.48
CA ALA A 68 14.33 10.34 -3.09
C ALA A 68 14.02 9.50 -4.35
N GLY A 69 12.80 8.98 -4.51
CA GLY A 69 12.44 8.17 -5.67
C GLY A 69 11.25 7.25 -5.44
N ILE A 70 11.15 6.17 -6.23
CA ILE A 70 10.04 5.24 -6.16
C ILE A 70 10.31 4.20 -5.08
N VAL A 71 9.32 3.98 -4.20
CA VAL A 71 9.35 3.01 -3.10
C VAL A 71 8.42 1.82 -3.33
N GLY A 72 7.48 1.93 -4.28
CA GLY A 72 6.56 0.83 -4.57
C GLY A 72 5.80 0.99 -5.87
N LEU A 73 5.31 -0.13 -6.40
CA LEU A 73 4.38 -0.20 -7.52
C LEU A 73 2.96 -0.30 -6.94
N ALA A 74 2.22 0.80 -7.03
CA ALA A 74 0.93 0.97 -6.36
C ALA A 74 -0.04 -0.19 -6.61
N GLY A 75 -0.57 -0.76 -5.54
CA GLY A 75 -1.53 -1.87 -5.58
C GLY A 75 -0.99 -3.20 -6.13
N VAL A 76 0.30 -3.29 -6.46
CA VAL A 76 0.93 -4.51 -6.99
C VAL A 76 1.96 -5.05 -6.01
N MET A 77 3.06 -4.32 -5.77
CA MET A 77 4.11 -4.80 -4.88
C MET A 77 5.00 -3.64 -4.41
N GLY A 78 5.43 -3.69 -3.15
CA GLY A 78 6.41 -2.75 -2.59
C GLY A 78 7.83 -2.93 -3.17
N GLY A 79 8.65 -1.91 -3.02
CA GLY A 79 10.05 -1.92 -3.36
C GLY A 79 10.90 -2.66 -2.31
N ALA A 80 12.06 -3.14 -2.74
CA ALA A 80 12.98 -3.88 -1.87
C ALA A 80 13.65 -2.97 -0.84
N LYS A 81 13.88 -1.69 -1.20
CA LYS A 81 14.66 -0.74 -0.40
C LYS A 81 13.97 -0.35 0.92
N ASP A 82 12.65 -0.21 0.90
CA ASP A 82 11.86 0.38 2.00
C ASP A 82 11.07 -0.68 2.78
N SER A 83 11.51 -1.93 2.65
CA SER A 83 10.88 -3.08 3.31
C SER A 83 11.14 -3.08 4.82
N ILE A 84 10.19 -3.63 5.57
CA ILE A 84 10.33 -3.87 7.00
C ILE A 84 11.53 -4.77 7.30
N LEU A 85 12.39 -4.31 8.18
CA LEU A 85 13.58 -5.01 8.67
C LEU A 85 13.36 -5.53 10.11
N PRO A 86 14.19 -6.48 10.58
CA PRO A 86 14.13 -6.93 11.98
C PRO A 86 14.38 -5.82 13.00
N THR A 87 15.03 -4.73 12.58
CA THR A 87 15.34 -3.56 13.40
C THR A 87 14.33 -2.44 13.30
N THR A 88 13.32 -2.56 12.41
CA THR A 88 12.27 -1.56 12.23
C THR A 88 11.49 -1.37 13.52
N ASN A 89 11.41 -0.13 13.99
CA ASN A 89 10.66 0.26 15.18
C ASN A 89 9.66 1.40 14.91
N LYS A 90 9.68 1.95 13.70
CA LYS A 90 8.72 2.95 13.22
C LYS A 90 8.16 2.52 11.87
N VAL A 91 6.85 2.50 11.77
CA VAL A 91 6.15 2.00 10.60
C VAL A 91 5.19 3.05 10.06
N ILE A 92 5.18 3.22 8.75
CA ILE A 92 4.10 3.91 8.03
C ILE A 92 3.19 2.82 7.47
N LEU A 93 1.93 2.81 7.88
CA LEU A 93 0.91 1.92 7.33
C LEU A 93 0.17 2.65 6.21
N GLU A 94 0.23 2.10 5.00
CA GLU A 94 -0.55 2.53 3.85
C GLU A 94 -1.80 1.68 3.72
N ILE A 95 -2.96 2.33 3.67
CA ILE A 95 -4.23 1.71 3.30
C ILE A 95 -4.84 2.61 2.23
N ALA A 96 -4.91 2.14 1.00
CA ALA A 96 -5.27 2.97 -0.13
C ALA A 96 -6.29 2.29 -1.05
N ASN A 97 -7.00 3.09 -1.81
CA ASN A 97 -7.84 2.63 -2.92
C ASN A 97 -7.25 3.10 -4.24
N PHE A 98 -7.15 2.21 -5.22
CA PHE A 98 -6.55 2.49 -6.51
C PHE A 98 -7.52 2.14 -7.65
N GLN A 99 -7.44 2.87 -8.75
CA GLN A 99 -8.25 2.60 -9.94
C GLN A 99 -7.96 1.20 -10.51
N ALA A 100 -8.96 0.33 -10.48
CA ALA A 100 -8.86 -1.09 -10.82
C ALA A 100 -8.23 -1.36 -12.20
N ALA A 101 -8.66 -0.62 -13.23
CA ALA A 101 -8.15 -0.80 -14.60
C ALA A 101 -6.65 -0.48 -14.73
N GLY A 102 -6.15 0.51 -13.97
CA GLY A 102 -4.74 0.86 -13.92
C GLY A 102 -3.92 -0.28 -13.32
N ILE A 103 -4.31 -0.76 -12.13
CA ILE A 103 -3.61 -1.85 -11.44
C ILE A 103 -3.59 -3.14 -12.29
N ARG A 104 -4.72 -3.49 -12.90
CA ARG A 104 -4.79 -4.65 -13.80
C ARG A 104 -3.80 -4.55 -14.96
N ARG A 105 -3.74 -3.40 -15.64
CA ARG A 105 -2.80 -3.20 -16.77
C ARG A 105 -1.35 -3.33 -16.32
N THR A 106 -1.00 -2.71 -15.19
CA THR A 106 0.35 -2.78 -14.63
C THR A 106 0.73 -4.20 -14.22
N ALA A 107 -0.14 -4.92 -13.52
CA ALA A 107 0.10 -6.30 -13.12
C ALA A 107 0.31 -7.23 -14.33
N LEU A 108 -0.47 -7.07 -15.39
CA LEU A 108 -0.32 -7.82 -16.65
C LEU A 108 0.97 -7.46 -17.40
N ARG A 109 1.31 -6.16 -17.48
CA ARG A 109 2.53 -5.69 -18.18
C ARG A 109 3.79 -6.35 -17.64
N TYR A 110 3.87 -6.54 -16.34
CA TYR A 110 5.07 -7.08 -15.68
C TYR A 110 4.97 -8.56 -15.32
N ASP A 111 3.89 -9.23 -15.72
CA ASP A 111 3.58 -10.60 -15.30
C ASP A 111 3.78 -10.78 -13.79
N ASN A 112 3.20 -9.85 -13.03
CA ASN A 112 3.34 -9.77 -11.58
C ASN A 112 1.98 -9.61 -10.89
N ARG A 113 1.18 -10.67 -10.96
CA ARG A 113 -0.12 -10.72 -10.30
C ARG A 113 0.05 -11.19 -8.86
N THR A 114 -0.24 -10.30 -7.91
CA THR A 114 -0.16 -10.54 -6.47
C THR A 114 -1.55 -10.68 -5.86
N GLU A 115 -1.64 -11.12 -4.60
CA GLU A 115 -2.88 -11.13 -3.82
C GLU A 115 -3.51 -9.74 -3.68
N ALA A 116 -2.68 -8.68 -3.59
CA ALA A 116 -3.14 -7.30 -3.57
C ALA A 116 -3.72 -6.90 -4.93
N SER A 117 -2.96 -7.06 -6.03
CA SER A 117 -3.42 -6.66 -7.37
C SER A 117 -4.68 -7.43 -7.80
N ALA A 118 -4.80 -8.70 -7.41
CA ALA A 118 -5.98 -9.52 -7.68
C ALA A 118 -7.27 -9.00 -7.00
N ARG A 119 -7.13 -8.24 -5.92
CA ARG A 119 -8.23 -7.57 -5.24
C ARG A 119 -8.50 -6.20 -5.86
N TYR A 120 -7.47 -5.38 -6.03
CA TYR A 120 -7.62 -4.06 -6.62
C TYR A 120 -8.20 -4.08 -8.04
N GLU A 121 -7.83 -5.09 -8.86
CA GLU A 121 -8.35 -5.21 -10.24
C GLU A 121 -9.86 -5.41 -10.32
N LYS A 122 -10.54 -5.72 -9.19
CA LYS A 122 -11.98 -5.94 -9.06
C LYS A 122 -12.74 -4.72 -8.52
N ALA A 123 -12.09 -3.57 -8.41
CA ALA A 123 -12.66 -2.34 -7.87
C ALA A 123 -13.14 -2.51 -6.42
N ILE A 124 -12.21 -2.36 -5.48
CA ILE A 124 -12.50 -2.38 -4.05
C ILE A 124 -13.31 -1.13 -3.69
N ASP A 125 -14.31 -1.28 -2.84
CA ASP A 125 -15.05 -0.16 -2.26
C ASP A 125 -14.12 0.70 -1.39
N PRO A 126 -14.04 2.03 -1.62
CA PRO A 126 -13.20 2.94 -0.82
C PRO A 126 -13.50 2.89 0.69
N GLU A 127 -14.74 2.68 1.10
CA GLU A 127 -15.15 2.54 2.51
C GLU A 127 -14.45 1.38 3.24
N ARG A 128 -13.88 0.43 2.50
CA ARG A 128 -13.10 -0.66 3.10
C ARG A 128 -11.77 -0.20 3.69
N CYS A 129 -11.28 0.96 3.29
CA CYS A 129 -10.06 1.54 3.89
C CYS A 129 -10.27 1.77 5.39
N ASP A 130 -11.41 2.32 5.81
CA ASP A 130 -11.71 2.55 7.22
C ASP A 130 -11.84 1.25 8.00
N GLN A 131 -12.53 0.26 7.44
CA GLN A 131 -12.66 -1.08 8.06
C GLN A 131 -11.28 -1.75 8.25
N ALA A 132 -10.41 -1.63 7.26
CA ALA A 132 -9.07 -2.19 7.32
C ALA A 132 -8.18 -1.43 8.32
N LEU A 133 -8.35 -0.11 8.41
CA LEU A 133 -7.64 0.71 9.38
C LEU A 133 -8.03 0.31 10.81
N ASP A 134 -9.33 0.26 11.10
CA ASP A 134 -9.85 -0.11 12.43
C ASP A 134 -9.34 -1.49 12.87
N LEU A 135 -9.43 -2.49 11.99
CA LEU A 135 -8.94 -3.83 12.29
C LEU A 135 -7.42 -3.85 12.47
N SER A 136 -6.68 -3.11 11.65
CA SER A 136 -5.22 -2.99 11.79
C SER A 136 -4.85 -2.38 13.13
N MET A 137 -5.49 -1.29 13.53
CA MET A 137 -5.23 -0.60 14.78
C MET A 137 -5.55 -1.47 16.00
N GLN A 138 -6.65 -2.24 15.94
CA GLN A 138 -6.99 -3.22 16.97
C GLN A 138 -5.89 -4.27 17.12
N LEU A 139 -5.48 -4.92 16.01
CA LEU A 139 -4.46 -5.97 16.03
C LEU A 139 -3.09 -5.44 16.47
N PHE A 140 -2.71 -4.25 16.02
CA PHE A 140 -1.47 -3.61 16.47
C PHE A 140 -1.52 -3.30 17.97
N GLY A 141 -2.65 -2.77 18.47
CA GLY A 141 -2.82 -2.48 19.90
C GLY A 141 -2.75 -3.73 20.77
N ASP A 142 -3.33 -4.83 20.33
CA ASP A 142 -3.32 -6.11 21.06
C ASP A 142 -1.90 -6.73 21.11
N LEU A 143 -1.14 -6.62 20.02
CA LEU A 143 0.20 -7.21 19.92
C LEU A 143 1.31 -6.30 20.42
N TYR A 144 1.11 -4.99 20.35
CA TYR A 144 2.08 -3.96 20.73
C TYR A 144 1.44 -2.91 21.65
N PRO A 145 1.12 -3.24 22.91
CA PRO A 145 0.40 -2.35 23.82
C PRO A 145 1.14 -1.04 24.11
N GLU A 146 2.47 -1.01 23.92
CA GLU A 146 3.29 0.20 24.06
C GLU A 146 3.37 1.05 22.77
N MET A 147 2.69 0.62 21.72
CA MET A 147 2.69 1.34 20.44
C MET A 147 2.10 2.75 20.60
N GLN A 148 2.70 3.71 19.90
CA GLN A 148 2.20 5.07 19.82
C GLN A 148 1.88 5.44 18.37
N VAL A 149 0.68 5.94 18.13
CA VAL A 149 0.31 6.55 16.85
C VAL A 149 0.79 7.99 16.86
N THR A 150 1.77 8.29 16.01
CA THR A 150 2.40 9.62 15.96
C THR A 150 1.80 10.55 14.89
N GLY A 151 0.99 10.01 13.98
CA GLY A 151 0.34 10.78 12.93
C GLY A 151 -0.71 9.98 12.17
N PHE A 152 -1.62 10.70 11.56
CA PHE A 152 -2.64 10.17 10.68
C PHE A 152 -2.88 11.18 9.55
N VAL A 153 -2.98 10.68 8.32
CA VAL A 153 -3.33 11.47 7.14
C VAL A 153 -4.36 10.71 6.34
N ASP A 154 -5.48 11.36 6.07
CA ASP A 154 -6.47 10.88 5.12
C ASP A 154 -6.52 11.85 3.93
N ALA A 155 -6.40 11.31 2.71
CA ALA A 155 -6.50 12.06 1.48
C ALA A 155 -7.48 11.38 0.54
N TYR A 156 -8.70 11.89 0.48
CA TYR A 156 -9.76 11.43 -0.39
C TYR A 156 -10.12 12.51 -1.42
N PRO A 157 -9.33 12.66 -2.50
CA PRO A 157 -9.49 13.78 -3.44
C PRO A 157 -10.73 13.68 -4.33
N CYS A 158 -11.40 12.52 -4.38
CA CYS A 158 -12.56 12.28 -5.22
C CYS A 158 -13.72 11.75 -4.38
N LEU A 159 -14.55 12.66 -3.85
CA LEU A 159 -15.85 12.27 -3.33
C LEU A 159 -16.73 11.84 -4.51
N LEU A 160 -17.12 10.57 -4.53
CA LEU A 160 -18.16 10.10 -5.44
C LEU A 160 -19.48 10.67 -4.93
N TYR A 161 -19.87 11.83 -5.43
CA TYR A 161 -21.26 12.27 -5.31
C TYR A 161 -22.08 11.30 -6.16
N THR A 162 -22.81 10.40 -5.54
CA THR A 162 -23.98 9.82 -6.15
C THR A 162 -24.96 11.00 -6.28
N SER A 163 -25.04 11.62 -7.47
CA SER A 163 -26.17 12.47 -7.77
C SER A 163 -27.39 11.58 -7.64
N ASP A 164 -28.28 11.89 -6.70
CA ASP A 164 -29.62 11.35 -6.71
C ASP A 164 -30.25 11.68 -8.06
N ALA A 165 -30.25 10.71 -8.96
CA ALA A 165 -31.05 10.75 -10.18
C ALA A 165 -32.52 10.43 -9.81
N ALA A 166 -33.09 11.22 -8.91
CA ALA A 166 -34.46 11.05 -8.41
C ALA A 166 -35.21 12.38 -8.40
N ASP A 167 -34.87 13.34 -9.29
CA ASP A 167 -35.65 14.54 -9.55
C ASP A 167 -35.67 14.84 -11.07
N GLU A 168 -36.31 13.94 -11.83
CA GLU A 168 -36.99 14.26 -13.10
C GLU A 168 -38.24 13.42 -13.29
#